data_edcb74508b0985a0c0bb5d5980655aa4
#
_entry.id   edcb74508b0985a0c0bb5d5980655aa4
#
_cell.length_a   1.000
_cell.length_b   1.000
_cell.length_c   1.000
_cell.angle_alpha   90.00
_cell.angle_beta   90.00
_cell.angle_gamma   90.00
#
_symmetry.space_group_name_H-M   'P 1'
#
loop_
_entity.id
_entity.type
_entity.pdbx_description
1 polymer ?
#
loop_
_entity_poly.entity_id
_entity_poly.type
_entity_poly.pdbx_seq_one_letter_code
_entity_poly.pdbx_strand_id
1 'polypeptide(L)'
;MLKTLASQVKEYKKASIITPIFVTFEVIMELLIPLLMSTLIDNGISTGNMKHVFIVGGVMVVIAGLSLLFGVLSGKSAALASTGFAKNLRKSMYENIQSFSFSNIDKYSTAGLVTRMTTDVTNVQNSYQMILRMCFRAPMMLIFALIMSFTISKKLSSLFLVAIVFLGICLALIISNAHPVFMKVFKKYDDLNASVQENVNAIRVVKAYVREDYEIKKFEKAADNVYKLFVKAESILACNMPAMMLSVYGCILGLSWFGANMIVGGSLTTGQLVSLFSYIMNIMISLMMLSMVFVMVTMSKASAERIAEVLEEKSDLTNPENPDFEIENGDIDFNNVNFAYKKGSKKYVLQNIDLHIKSGETIGIIGGTGSSKSSLVNLISRLYDVSEGSVFVGGKDVRSYDIETLRNEVSVVLQKNVLFSGTIKENLRWGDKNSTDEEIIRACELACANEFIDTLPNGYDTYIEQGGTNVSGGQKQRLCIARALLKKPKILILDDSTSAVDTATDAKIRTAFSKEIPNTTKIIIAQRISSVQDADKIIVLDDGKISGIGTHEELLENNEIYRYITKWI
;
A
#
# COMPACT_ATOMS: atom_id res chain seq x y z
N MET A 1 1.00 14.69 6.80
CA MET A 1 0.48 13.43 7.33
C MET A 1 -0.85 13.57 8.07
N LEU A 2 -0.94 14.10 9.35
CA LEU A 2 -2.22 14.11 10.10
C LEU A 2 -3.32 14.90 9.38
N LYS A 3 -3.02 16.06 8.81
CA LYS A 3 -3.96 16.86 8.03
C LYS A 3 -4.45 16.12 6.78
N THR A 4 -3.55 15.44 6.09
CA THR A 4 -3.84 14.64 4.88
C THR A 4 -4.77 13.48 5.20
N LEU A 5 -4.47 12.72 6.27
CA LEU A 5 -5.33 11.63 6.73
C LEU A 5 -6.69 12.15 7.22
N ALA A 6 -6.72 13.20 8.06
CA ALA A 6 -7.95 13.77 8.57
C ALA A 6 -8.88 14.29 7.45
N SER A 7 -8.31 14.77 6.34
CA SER A 7 -9.10 15.19 5.17
C SER A 7 -9.89 14.04 4.55
N GLN A 8 -9.46 12.79 4.72
CA GLN A 8 -10.12 11.60 4.17
C GLN A 8 -11.35 11.13 4.98
N VAL A 9 -11.63 11.74 6.12
CA VAL A 9 -12.88 11.46 6.87
C VAL A 9 -14.11 11.88 6.06
N LYS A 10 -14.02 12.94 5.24
CA LYS A 10 -15.05 13.39 4.27
C LYS A 10 -16.49 13.34 4.85
N GLU A 11 -17.37 12.54 4.25
CA GLU A 11 -18.80 12.38 4.62
C GLU A 11 -19.02 11.74 6.00
N TYR A 12 -18.01 11.07 6.57
CA TYR A 12 -18.12 10.38 7.87
C TYR A 12 -17.83 11.28 9.08
N LYS A 13 -17.66 12.61 8.89
CA LYS A 13 -17.43 13.59 9.98
C LYS A 13 -18.51 13.54 11.05
N LYS A 14 -19.78 13.42 10.65
CA LYS A 14 -20.91 13.35 11.60
C LYS A 14 -20.77 12.13 12.52
N ALA A 15 -20.54 10.95 11.96
CA ALA A 15 -20.36 9.72 12.74
C ALA A 15 -19.14 9.83 13.68
N SER A 16 -18.05 10.44 13.23
CA SER A 16 -16.82 10.65 14.01
C SER A 16 -17.04 11.59 15.20
N ILE A 17 -17.90 12.61 15.09
CA ILE A 17 -18.22 13.55 16.18
C ILE A 17 -19.26 12.95 17.14
N ILE A 18 -20.25 12.23 16.63
CA ILE A 18 -21.31 11.63 17.43
C ILE A 18 -20.78 10.49 18.32
N THR A 19 -19.78 9.74 17.86
CA THR A 19 -19.20 8.63 18.63
C THR A 19 -18.70 9.05 20.02
N PRO A 20 -17.81 10.04 20.18
CA PRO A 20 -17.39 10.54 21.49
C PRO A 20 -18.54 11.00 22.38
N ILE A 21 -19.59 11.60 21.80
CA ILE A 21 -20.77 12.07 22.53
C ILE A 21 -21.49 10.85 23.15
N PHE A 22 -21.78 9.82 22.35
CA PHE A 22 -22.41 8.61 22.86
C PHE A 22 -21.55 7.89 23.91
N VAL A 23 -20.23 7.83 23.69
CA VAL A 23 -19.28 7.29 24.68
C VAL A 23 -19.35 8.06 25.99
N THR A 24 -19.45 9.38 25.95
CA THR A 24 -19.58 10.23 27.17
C THR A 24 -20.85 9.91 27.91
N PHE A 25 -22.01 9.80 27.21
CA PHE A 25 -23.28 9.43 27.85
C PHE A 25 -23.23 8.00 28.42
N GLU A 26 -22.65 7.05 27.70
CA GLU A 26 -22.41 5.68 28.16
C GLU A 26 -21.67 5.68 29.51
N VAL A 27 -20.55 6.42 29.61
CA VAL A 27 -19.71 6.53 30.79
C VAL A 27 -20.47 7.21 31.97
N ILE A 28 -21.25 8.26 31.71
CA ILE A 28 -22.03 8.92 32.72
C ILE A 28 -23.06 7.95 33.30
N MET A 29 -23.80 7.23 32.46
CA MET A 29 -24.78 6.23 32.92
C MET A 29 -24.12 5.12 33.74
N GLU A 30 -22.99 4.62 33.30
CA GLU A 30 -22.22 3.57 33.99
C GLU A 30 -21.78 4.03 35.40
N LEU A 31 -21.33 5.27 35.55
CA LEU A 31 -20.86 5.81 36.83
C LEU A 31 -21.95 6.24 37.79
N LEU A 32 -23.20 6.40 37.32
CA LEU A 32 -24.37 6.62 38.19
C LEU A 32 -24.79 5.35 38.94
N ILE A 33 -24.49 4.17 38.42
CA ILE A 33 -24.88 2.88 39.05
C ILE A 33 -24.27 2.72 40.45
N PRO A 34 -22.93 2.94 40.66
CA PRO A 34 -22.38 2.87 42.03
C PRO A 34 -22.99 3.88 43.00
N LEU A 35 -23.35 5.10 42.54
CA LEU A 35 -24.00 6.08 43.37
C LEU A 35 -25.38 5.63 43.83
N LEU A 36 -26.20 5.10 42.91
CA LEU A 36 -27.50 4.52 43.20
C LEU A 36 -27.40 3.31 44.13
N MET A 37 -26.35 2.49 43.96
CA MET A 37 -26.06 1.38 44.86
C MET A 37 -25.85 1.85 46.31
N SER A 38 -25.15 2.97 46.49
CA SER A 38 -25.04 3.59 47.83
C SER A 38 -26.41 3.89 48.44
N THR A 39 -27.29 4.57 47.70
CA THR A 39 -28.62 4.93 48.21
C THR A 39 -29.50 3.71 48.43
N LEU A 40 -29.37 2.67 47.64
CA LEU A 40 -30.06 1.39 47.78
C LEU A 40 -29.64 0.69 49.09
N ILE A 41 -28.35 0.67 49.41
CA ILE A 41 -27.80 0.06 50.63
C ILE A 41 -28.25 0.90 51.85
N ASP A 42 -27.97 2.19 51.81
CA ASP A 42 -28.15 3.07 52.99
C ASP A 42 -29.61 3.33 53.35
N ASN A 43 -30.47 3.65 52.37
CA ASN A 43 -31.86 4.03 52.56
C ASN A 43 -32.85 2.86 52.29
N GLY A 44 -32.38 1.77 51.72
CA GLY A 44 -33.18 0.58 51.43
C GLY A 44 -32.88 -0.57 52.40
N ILE A 45 -31.70 -1.18 52.25
CA ILE A 45 -31.29 -2.37 53.00
C ILE A 45 -31.13 -2.05 54.51
N SER A 46 -30.34 -1.01 54.84
CA SER A 46 -30.02 -0.65 56.22
C SER A 46 -31.25 -0.19 57.01
N THR A 47 -32.26 0.36 56.34
CA THR A 47 -33.52 0.82 56.97
C THR A 47 -34.66 -0.23 56.87
N GLY A 48 -34.45 -1.34 56.17
CA GLY A 48 -35.49 -2.37 55.91
C GLY A 48 -36.59 -1.90 54.96
N ASN A 49 -36.38 -0.82 54.20
CA ASN A 49 -37.40 -0.22 53.30
C ASN A 49 -37.39 -0.90 51.92
N MET A 50 -38.14 -2.03 51.80
CA MET A 50 -38.22 -2.79 50.53
C MET A 50 -38.80 -1.97 49.38
N LYS A 51 -39.70 -1.00 49.64
CA LYS A 51 -40.22 -0.12 48.59
C LYS A 51 -39.12 0.70 47.95
N HIS A 52 -38.21 1.26 48.75
CA HIS A 52 -37.06 1.99 48.27
C HIS A 52 -36.11 1.11 47.44
N VAL A 53 -35.86 -0.13 47.90
CA VAL A 53 -35.03 -1.11 47.17
C VAL A 53 -35.59 -1.39 45.78
N PHE A 54 -36.93 -1.63 45.67
CA PHE A 54 -37.55 -1.88 44.35
C PHE A 54 -37.52 -0.66 43.42
N ILE A 55 -37.74 0.54 43.96
CA ILE A 55 -37.72 1.78 43.17
C ILE A 55 -36.28 2.05 42.64
N VAL A 56 -35.28 2.06 43.52
CA VAL A 56 -33.89 2.32 43.13
C VAL A 56 -33.36 1.21 42.24
N GLY A 57 -33.67 -0.06 42.54
CA GLY A 57 -33.32 -1.21 41.69
C GLY A 57 -33.91 -1.08 40.27
N GLY A 58 -35.18 -0.67 40.17
CA GLY A 58 -35.83 -0.36 38.89
C GLY A 58 -35.14 0.77 38.12
N VAL A 59 -34.77 1.85 38.81
CA VAL A 59 -34.00 2.96 38.20
C VAL A 59 -32.61 2.47 37.71
N MET A 60 -31.92 1.63 38.49
CA MET A 60 -30.63 1.06 38.07
C MET A 60 -30.75 0.21 36.80
N VAL A 61 -31.81 -0.59 36.68
CA VAL A 61 -32.08 -1.36 35.46
C VAL A 61 -32.31 -0.47 34.25
N VAL A 62 -33.06 0.62 34.41
CA VAL A 62 -33.29 1.60 33.34
C VAL A 62 -31.98 2.28 32.94
N ILE A 63 -31.17 2.70 33.91
CA ILE A 63 -29.85 3.34 33.64
C ILE A 63 -28.90 2.34 32.95
N ALA A 64 -28.87 1.08 33.36
CA ALA A 64 -28.09 0.03 32.71
C ALA A 64 -28.55 -0.19 31.25
N GLY A 65 -29.88 -0.17 31.02
CA GLY A 65 -30.47 -0.22 29.69
C GLY A 65 -30.08 0.98 28.82
N LEU A 66 -30.06 2.18 29.36
CA LEU A 66 -29.59 3.39 28.67
C LEU A 66 -28.09 3.34 28.38
N SER A 67 -27.27 2.88 29.33
CA SER A 67 -25.83 2.65 29.11
C SER A 67 -25.57 1.68 27.95
N LEU A 68 -26.31 0.55 27.93
CA LEU A 68 -26.24 -0.41 26.82
C LEU A 68 -26.64 0.24 25.49
N LEU A 69 -27.73 1.01 25.47
CA LEU A 69 -28.17 1.70 24.26
C LEU A 69 -27.09 2.65 23.71
N PHE A 70 -26.54 3.51 24.58
CA PHE A 70 -25.45 4.41 24.18
C PHE A 70 -24.18 3.66 23.76
N GLY A 71 -23.85 2.55 24.41
CA GLY A 71 -22.77 1.66 24.03
C GLY A 71 -22.93 1.07 22.63
N VAL A 72 -24.14 0.60 22.29
CA VAL A 72 -24.48 0.10 20.95
C VAL A 72 -24.41 1.22 19.90
N LEU A 73 -24.97 2.39 20.20
CA LEU A 73 -24.95 3.54 19.30
C LEU A 73 -23.52 4.06 19.07
N SER A 74 -22.70 4.10 20.12
CA SER A 74 -21.28 4.46 20.00
C SER A 74 -20.49 3.47 19.18
N GLY A 75 -20.76 2.17 19.38
CA GLY A 75 -20.16 1.08 18.61
C GLY A 75 -20.49 1.16 17.12
N LYS A 76 -21.78 1.33 16.80
CA LYS A 76 -22.28 1.46 15.44
C LYS A 76 -21.70 2.69 14.73
N SER A 77 -21.70 3.86 15.38
CA SER A 77 -21.17 5.09 14.79
C SER A 77 -19.65 5.04 14.63
N ALA A 78 -18.91 4.43 15.57
CA ALA A 78 -17.48 4.22 15.45
C ALA A 78 -17.12 3.27 14.30
N ALA A 79 -17.86 2.18 14.15
CA ALA A 79 -17.68 1.23 13.04
C ALA A 79 -17.95 1.92 11.70
N LEU A 80 -19.05 2.67 11.57
CA LEU A 80 -19.37 3.42 10.37
C LEU A 80 -18.29 4.47 10.03
N ALA A 81 -17.81 5.20 11.02
CA ALA A 81 -16.77 6.22 10.84
C ALA A 81 -15.43 5.58 10.41
N SER A 82 -14.99 4.51 11.08
CA SER A 82 -13.69 3.90 10.82
C SER A 82 -13.65 3.13 9.50
N THR A 83 -14.69 2.35 9.18
CA THR A 83 -14.78 1.63 7.89
C THR A 83 -14.96 2.58 6.73
N GLY A 84 -15.77 3.65 6.89
CA GLY A 84 -15.93 4.70 5.90
C GLY A 84 -14.64 5.48 5.65
N PHE A 85 -13.91 5.81 6.69
CA PHE A 85 -12.58 6.41 6.59
C PHE A 85 -11.59 5.52 5.82
N ALA A 86 -11.56 4.20 6.12
CA ALA A 86 -10.72 3.25 5.42
C ALA A 86 -11.11 3.09 3.93
N LYS A 87 -12.42 3.11 3.63
CA LYS A 87 -12.93 3.13 2.25
C LYS A 87 -12.38 4.33 1.48
N ASN A 88 -12.46 5.52 2.08
CA ASN A 88 -11.97 6.75 1.45
C ASN A 88 -10.45 6.75 1.27
N LEU A 89 -9.69 6.24 2.26
CA LEU A 89 -8.25 6.06 2.14
C LEU A 89 -7.89 5.17 0.95
N ARG A 90 -8.50 3.97 0.86
CA ARG A 90 -8.26 3.04 -0.25
C ARG A 90 -8.60 3.66 -1.60
N LYS A 91 -9.75 4.35 -1.68
CA LYS A 91 -10.17 5.02 -2.91
C LYS A 91 -9.16 6.09 -3.33
N SER A 92 -8.84 7.02 -2.42
CA SER A 92 -7.93 8.13 -2.74
C SER A 92 -6.50 7.65 -3.04
N MET A 93 -6.00 6.61 -2.35
CA MET A 93 -4.72 6.00 -2.66
C MET A 93 -4.72 5.34 -4.04
N TYR A 94 -5.78 4.59 -4.37
CA TYR A 94 -5.89 3.93 -5.67
C TYR A 94 -5.95 4.95 -6.81
N GLU A 95 -6.78 5.99 -6.67
CA GLU A 95 -6.87 7.09 -7.65
C GLU A 95 -5.50 7.77 -7.85
N ASN A 96 -4.77 8.00 -6.76
CA ASN A 96 -3.44 8.62 -6.84
C ASN A 96 -2.41 7.68 -7.50
N ILE A 97 -2.42 6.38 -7.17
CA ILE A 97 -1.54 5.39 -7.82
C ILE A 97 -1.79 5.31 -9.33
N GLN A 98 -3.06 5.43 -9.79
CA GLN A 98 -3.37 5.45 -11.21
C GLN A 98 -2.83 6.69 -11.94
N SER A 99 -2.58 7.80 -11.22
CA SER A 99 -1.99 9.01 -11.77
C SER A 99 -0.45 9.01 -11.78
N PHE A 100 0.20 8.00 -11.19
CA PHE A 100 1.65 7.92 -11.09
C PHE A 100 2.32 7.77 -12.44
N SER A 101 3.45 8.45 -12.61
CA SER A 101 4.39 8.19 -13.70
C SER A 101 5.19 6.90 -13.43
N PHE A 102 5.93 6.43 -14.43
CA PHE A 102 6.82 5.28 -14.27
C PHE A 102 7.89 5.53 -13.20
N SER A 103 8.43 6.75 -13.11
CA SER A 103 9.41 7.11 -12.08
C SER A 103 8.84 7.03 -10.66
N ASN A 104 7.56 7.39 -10.46
CA ASN A 104 6.89 7.20 -9.17
C ASN A 104 6.70 5.69 -8.88
N ILE A 105 6.28 4.89 -9.88
CA ILE A 105 6.09 3.44 -9.71
C ILE A 105 7.41 2.75 -9.38
N ASP A 106 8.52 3.14 -10.01
CA ASP A 106 9.85 2.58 -9.73
C ASP A 106 10.33 2.85 -8.29
N LYS A 107 9.87 3.95 -7.68
CA LYS A 107 10.14 4.29 -6.28
C LYS A 107 9.49 3.30 -5.31
N TYR A 108 8.38 2.71 -5.68
CA TYR A 108 7.58 1.80 -4.86
C TYR A 108 7.62 0.38 -5.42
N SER A 109 7.78 -0.62 -4.56
CA SER A 109 7.54 -2.00 -4.97
C SER A 109 6.04 -2.29 -5.06
N THR A 110 5.60 -3.08 -6.03
CA THR A 110 4.19 -3.51 -6.15
C THR A 110 3.67 -4.14 -4.85
N ALA A 111 4.46 -5.04 -4.24
CA ALA A 111 4.12 -5.65 -2.96
C ALA A 111 3.98 -4.61 -1.85
N GLY A 112 4.83 -3.57 -1.85
CA GLY A 112 4.76 -2.46 -0.90
C GLY A 112 3.48 -1.64 -1.05
N LEU A 113 3.04 -1.34 -2.27
CA LEU A 113 1.78 -0.63 -2.53
C LEU A 113 0.57 -1.47 -2.10
N VAL A 114 0.56 -2.78 -2.39
CA VAL A 114 -0.49 -3.70 -1.94
C VAL A 114 -0.57 -3.73 -0.41
N THR A 115 0.56 -3.85 0.29
CA THR A 115 0.62 -3.84 1.76
C THR A 115 0.07 -2.52 2.34
N ARG A 116 0.38 -1.39 1.72
CA ARG A 116 -0.15 -0.07 2.13
C ARG A 116 -1.66 0.02 1.98
N MET A 117 -2.21 -0.51 0.87
CA MET A 117 -3.66 -0.50 0.61
C MET A 117 -4.46 -1.52 1.45
N THR A 118 -3.82 -2.57 1.96
CA THR A 118 -4.46 -3.63 2.74
C THR A 118 -4.14 -3.52 4.22
N THR A 119 -2.97 -3.96 4.63
CA THR A 119 -2.56 -4.06 6.03
C THR A 119 -2.44 -2.69 6.71
N ASP A 120 -1.76 -1.71 6.06
CA ASP A 120 -1.56 -0.39 6.65
C ASP A 120 -2.88 0.35 6.82
N VAL A 121 -3.76 0.31 5.81
CA VAL A 121 -5.11 0.91 5.94
C VAL A 121 -5.92 0.24 7.05
N THR A 122 -5.82 -1.09 7.21
CA THR A 122 -6.51 -1.80 8.29
C THR A 122 -5.97 -1.41 9.67
N ASN A 123 -4.66 -1.26 9.81
CA ASN A 123 -4.04 -0.79 11.06
C ASN A 123 -4.50 0.62 11.43
N VAL A 124 -4.52 1.53 10.46
CA VAL A 124 -4.99 2.91 10.66
C VAL A 124 -6.50 2.96 10.93
N GLN A 125 -7.31 2.11 10.27
CA GLN A 125 -8.74 1.96 10.54
C GLN A 125 -9.01 1.55 11.99
N ASN A 126 -8.33 0.51 12.46
CA ASN A 126 -8.49 0.00 13.83
C ASN A 126 -8.07 1.04 14.86
N SER A 127 -6.95 1.72 14.63
CA SER A 127 -6.50 2.81 15.49
C SER A 127 -7.46 3.99 15.50
N TYR A 128 -8.01 4.35 14.36
CA TYR A 128 -9.03 5.41 14.28
C TYR A 128 -10.28 5.05 15.08
N GLN A 129 -10.75 3.79 14.97
CA GLN A 129 -11.87 3.29 15.77
C GLN A 129 -11.59 3.36 17.28
N MET A 130 -10.37 2.97 17.69
CA MET A 130 -9.95 3.04 19.09
C MET A 130 -9.83 4.49 19.57
N ILE A 131 -9.31 5.38 18.75
CA ILE A 131 -9.25 6.81 19.09
C ILE A 131 -10.67 7.36 19.34
N LEU A 132 -11.62 7.07 18.46
CA LEU A 132 -13.00 7.55 18.59
C LEU A 132 -13.72 7.03 19.84
N ARG A 133 -13.39 5.83 20.33
CA ARG A 133 -14.03 5.22 21.51
C ARG A 133 -13.16 5.31 22.75
N MET A 134 -11.98 4.69 22.73
CA MET A 134 -11.17 4.47 23.93
C MET A 134 -10.43 5.72 24.39
N CYS A 135 -9.93 6.55 23.44
CA CYS A 135 -9.29 7.84 23.80
C CYS A 135 -10.26 8.82 24.45
N PHE A 136 -11.57 8.69 24.22
CA PHE A 136 -12.59 9.49 24.90
C PHE A 136 -13.13 8.80 26.14
N ARG A 137 -13.37 7.48 26.07
CA ARG A 137 -13.90 6.70 27.21
C ARG A 137 -12.97 6.76 28.42
N ALA A 138 -11.68 6.48 28.24
CA ALA A 138 -10.76 6.35 29.36
C ALA A 138 -10.58 7.67 30.14
N PRO A 139 -10.30 8.84 29.53
CA PRO A 139 -10.22 10.10 30.26
C PRO A 139 -11.56 10.51 30.90
N MET A 140 -12.68 10.33 30.19
CA MET A 140 -13.99 10.66 30.74
C MET A 140 -14.34 9.81 31.96
N MET A 141 -14.07 8.49 31.88
CA MET A 141 -14.28 7.58 33.00
C MET A 141 -13.42 7.96 34.20
N LEU A 142 -12.15 8.28 33.98
CA LEU A 142 -11.24 8.73 35.04
C LEU A 142 -11.73 10.04 35.70
N ILE A 143 -12.04 11.05 34.88
CA ILE A 143 -12.47 12.36 35.36
C ILE A 143 -13.78 12.25 36.12
N PHE A 144 -14.82 11.64 35.53
CA PHE A 144 -16.13 11.53 36.18
C PHE A 144 -16.08 10.62 37.40
N ALA A 145 -15.35 9.48 37.38
CA ALA A 145 -15.18 8.65 38.58
C ALA A 145 -14.47 9.38 39.72
N LEU A 146 -13.48 10.21 39.42
CA LEU A 146 -12.85 11.09 40.42
C LEU A 146 -13.83 12.11 40.96
N ILE A 147 -14.55 12.83 40.10
CA ILE A 147 -15.55 13.82 40.54
C ILE A 147 -16.56 13.16 41.48
N MET A 148 -17.13 12.01 41.05
CA MET A 148 -18.13 11.29 41.86
C MET A 148 -17.55 10.81 43.20
N SER A 149 -16.32 10.33 43.21
CA SER A 149 -15.68 9.93 44.49
C SER A 149 -15.43 11.12 45.43
N PHE A 150 -15.03 12.29 44.89
CA PHE A 150 -14.85 13.51 45.68
C PHE A 150 -16.15 14.08 46.28
N THR A 151 -17.30 13.83 45.62
CA THR A 151 -18.61 14.19 46.20
C THR A 151 -18.97 13.34 47.40
N ILE A 152 -18.48 12.09 47.48
CA ILE A 152 -18.73 11.20 48.61
C ILE A 152 -17.81 11.52 49.79
N SER A 153 -16.48 11.52 49.57
CA SER A 153 -15.54 11.82 50.64
C SER A 153 -14.22 12.36 50.08
N LYS A 154 -13.94 13.64 50.36
CA LYS A 154 -12.70 14.28 49.94
C LYS A 154 -11.45 13.58 50.50
N LYS A 155 -11.53 13.09 51.75
CA LYS A 155 -10.42 12.46 52.46
C LYS A 155 -10.07 11.08 51.85
N LEU A 156 -11.06 10.26 51.54
CA LEU A 156 -10.84 8.95 50.96
C LEU A 156 -10.46 9.05 49.48
N SER A 157 -11.03 10.02 48.74
CA SER A 157 -10.71 10.22 47.33
C SER A 157 -9.30 10.75 47.08
N SER A 158 -8.64 11.37 48.07
CA SER A 158 -7.23 11.74 47.97
C SER A 158 -6.33 10.51 47.83
N LEU A 159 -6.74 9.35 48.36
CA LEU A 159 -6.02 8.08 48.18
C LEU A 159 -5.98 7.67 46.69
N PHE A 160 -7.05 7.95 45.93
CA PHE A 160 -7.11 7.66 44.50
C PHE A 160 -6.09 8.49 43.71
N LEU A 161 -5.91 9.78 44.09
CA LEU A 161 -4.88 10.61 43.44
C LEU A 161 -3.47 10.04 43.64
N VAL A 162 -3.17 9.56 44.87
CA VAL A 162 -1.90 8.89 45.14
C VAL A 162 -1.72 7.65 44.27
N ALA A 163 -2.77 6.82 44.16
CA ALA A 163 -2.73 5.61 43.34
C ALA A 163 -2.60 5.92 41.83
N ILE A 164 -3.29 6.96 41.34
CA ILE A 164 -3.18 7.41 39.95
C ILE A 164 -1.75 7.86 39.65
N VAL A 165 -1.16 8.69 40.52
CA VAL A 165 0.24 9.15 40.34
C VAL A 165 1.20 7.97 40.39
N PHE A 166 1.05 7.08 41.37
CA PHE A 166 1.90 5.89 41.49
C PHE A 166 1.79 5.00 40.24
N LEU A 167 0.58 4.63 39.83
CA LEU A 167 0.37 3.81 38.65
C LEU A 167 0.81 4.51 37.38
N GLY A 168 0.55 5.83 37.25
CA GLY A 168 1.03 6.64 36.13
C GLY A 168 2.54 6.62 35.98
N ILE A 169 3.29 6.75 37.10
CA ILE A 169 4.75 6.63 37.11
C ILE A 169 5.20 5.22 36.69
N CYS A 170 4.56 4.18 37.27
CA CYS A 170 4.88 2.78 36.90
C CYS A 170 4.65 2.53 35.40
N LEU A 171 3.51 2.96 34.85
CA LEU A 171 3.20 2.82 33.42
C LEU A 171 4.19 3.60 32.55
N ALA A 172 4.54 4.83 32.92
CA ALA A 172 5.53 5.61 32.18
C ALA A 172 6.90 4.93 32.16
N LEU A 173 7.34 4.36 33.29
CA LEU A 173 8.59 3.58 33.37
C LEU A 173 8.53 2.31 32.54
N ILE A 174 7.44 1.55 32.61
CA ILE A 174 7.24 0.34 31.79
C ILE A 174 7.29 0.68 30.30
N ILE A 175 6.54 1.69 29.87
CA ILE A 175 6.49 2.10 28.46
C ILE A 175 7.87 2.59 27.98
N SER A 176 8.54 3.44 28.74
CA SER A 176 9.84 3.99 28.35
C SER A 176 10.93 2.92 28.22
N ASN A 177 10.86 1.85 29.01
CA ASN A 177 11.79 0.72 28.93
C ASN A 177 11.38 -0.32 27.87
N ALA A 178 10.08 -0.55 27.66
CA ALA A 178 9.59 -1.52 26.69
C ALA A 178 9.73 -1.00 25.23
N HIS A 179 9.46 0.27 24.98
CA HIS A 179 9.46 0.87 23.64
C HIS A 179 10.78 0.64 22.86
N PRO A 180 11.98 0.93 23.40
CA PRO A 180 13.24 0.71 22.67
C PRO A 180 13.53 -0.78 22.41
N VAL A 181 13.01 -1.67 23.26
CA VAL A 181 13.15 -3.12 23.05
C VAL A 181 12.23 -3.56 21.92
N PHE A 182 10.98 -3.10 21.88
CA PHE A 182 10.07 -3.38 20.77
C PHE A 182 10.58 -2.87 19.42
N MET A 183 11.19 -1.69 19.36
CA MET A 183 11.82 -1.20 18.13
C MET A 183 12.93 -2.13 17.62
N LYS A 184 13.69 -2.76 18.53
CA LYS A 184 14.68 -3.79 18.16
C LYS A 184 14.00 -5.10 17.72
N VAL A 185 12.90 -5.49 18.38
CA VAL A 185 12.09 -6.67 17.97
C VAL A 185 11.61 -6.51 16.54
N PHE A 186 10.99 -5.37 16.20
CA PHE A 186 10.47 -5.13 14.84
C PHE A 186 11.57 -5.22 13.79
N LYS A 187 12.74 -4.60 14.05
CA LYS A 187 13.87 -4.70 13.13
C LYS A 187 14.34 -6.14 12.91
N LYS A 188 14.39 -6.95 13.99
CA LYS A 188 14.77 -8.37 13.88
C LYS A 188 13.68 -9.22 13.26
N TYR A 189 12.44 -8.84 13.40
CA TYR A 189 11.32 -9.48 12.72
C TYR A 189 11.34 -9.21 11.21
N ASP A 190 11.72 -7.99 10.79
CA ASP A 190 11.95 -7.66 9.38
C ASP A 190 13.10 -8.48 8.79
N ASP A 191 14.22 -8.64 9.52
CA ASP A 191 15.34 -9.50 9.12
C ASP A 191 14.89 -10.96 8.94
N LEU A 192 14.05 -11.48 9.84
CA LEU A 192 13.48 -12.83 9.77
C LEU A 192 12.57 -12.98 8.53
N ASN A 193 11.64 -12.03 8.33
CA ASN A 193 10.74 -12.04 7.18
C ASN A 193 11.49 -11.99 5.86
N ALA A 194 12.52 -11.15 5.74
CA ALA A 194 13.37 -11.08 4.55
C ALA A 194 14.06 -12.43 4.28
N SER A 195 14.57 -13.10 5.32
CA SER A 195 15.20 -14.43 5.19
C SER A 195 14.20 -15.50 4.74
N VAL A 196 12.97 -15.48 5.28
CA VAL A 196 11.89 -16.41 4.86
C VAL A 196 11.50 -16.16 3.42
N GLN A 197 11.30 -14.90 3.03
CA GLN A 197 10.93 -14.53 1.67
C GLN A 197 12.01 -14.91 0.65
N GLU A 198 13.28 -14.68 0.98
CA GLU A 198 14.42 -15.11 0.16
C GLU A 198 14.39 -16.63 -0.05
N ASN A 199 14.25 -17.41 1.03
CA ASN A 199 14.23 -18.86 0.99
C ASN A 199 13.05 -19.41 0.17
N VAL A 200 11.83 -18.91 0.42
CA VAL A 200 10.62 -19.35 -0.30
C VAL A 200 10.72 -19.03 -1.79
N ASN A 201 11.22 -17.85 -2.15
CA ASN A 201 11.44 -17.48 -3.55
C ASN A 201 12.48 -18.36 -4.22
N ALA A 202 13.52 -18.74 -3.49
CA ALA A 202 14.64 -19.57 -3.97
C ALA A 202 14.50 -21.07 -3.62
N ILE A 203 13.32 -21.54 -3.20
CA ILE A 203 13.14 -22.90 -2.65
C ILE A 203 13.61 -24.00 -3.64
N ARG A 204 13.42 -23.78 -4.93
CA ARG A 204 13.91 -24.72 -5.96
C ARG A 204 15.44 -24.81 -5.99
N VAL A 205 16.13 -23.70 -5.72
CA VAL A 205 17.61 -23.67 -5.63
C VAL A 205 18.03 -24.40 -4.35
N VAL A 206 17.41 -24.13 -3.21
CA VAL A 206 17.69 -24.83 -1.95
C VAL A 206 17.56 -26.34 -2.13
N LYS A 207 16.48 -26.80 -2.79
CA LYS A 207 16.25 -28.21 -3.09
C LYS A 207 17.27 -28.77 -4.08
N ALA A 208 17.59 -28.04 -5.16
CA ALA A 208 18.55 -28.50 -6.17
C ALA A 208 19.96 -28.68 -5.61
N TYR A 209 20.34 -27.86 -4.63
CA TYR A 209 21.67 -27.91 -4.00
C TYR A 209 21.71 -28.66 -2.67
N VAL A 210 20.57 -29.27 -2.23
CA VAL A 210 20.44 -30.02 -0.96
C VAL A 210 20.95 -29.19 0.23
N ARG A 211 20.43 -27.96 0.37
CA ARG A 211 20.87 -27.01 1.41
C ARG A 211 19.80 -26.75 2.48
N GLU A 212 18.84 -27.63 2.64
CA GLU A 212 17.74 -27.50 3.61
C GLU A 212 18.24 -27.31 5.04
N ASP A 213 19.19 -28.15 5.49
CA ASP A 213 19.74 -28.07 6.84
C ASP A 213 20.46 -26.74 7.13
N TYR A 214 21.13 -26.19 6.12
CA TYR A 214 21.77 -24.87 6.25
C TYR A 214 20.72 -23.76 6.43
N GLU A 215 19.69 -23.78 5.60
CA GLU A 215 18.62 -22.78 5.67
C GLU A 215 17.78 -22.91 6.96
N ILE A 216 17.52 -24.13 7.45
CA ILE A 216 16.88 -24.38 8.74
C ILE A 216 17.69 -23.73 9.87
N LYS A 217 19.01 -23.97 9.92
CA LYS A 217 19.89 -23.37 10.95
C LYS A 217 19.94 -21.84 10.86
N LYS A 218 19.94 -21.29 9.64
CA LYS A 218 19.88 -19.83 9.39
C LYS A 218 18.59 -19.25 9.95
N PHE A 219 17.46 -19.90 9.67
CA PHE A 219 16.15 -19.53 10.18
C PHE A 219 16.07 -19.63 11.71
N GLU A 220 16.50 -20.75 12.29
CA GLU A 220 16.51 -20.97 13.74
C GLU A 220 17.27 -19.87 14.48
N LYS A 221 18.44 -19.48 13.96
CA LYS A 221 19.24 -18.39 14.53
C LYS A 221 18.51 -17.03 14.46
N ALA A 222 17.83 -16.75 13.35
CA ALA A 222 17.05 -15.52 13.19
C ALA A 222 15.83 -15.53 14.14
N ALA A 223 15.11 -16.65 14.21
CA ALA A 223 13.97 -16.86 15.10
C ALA A 223 14.36 -16.76 16.59
N ASP A 224 15.49 -17.34 16.99
CA ASP A 224 16.01 -17.25 18.38
C ASP A 224 16.35 -15.81 18.78
N ASN A 225 16.89 -15.00 17.86
CA ASN A 225 17.13 -13.58 18.12
C ASN A 225 15.81 -12.80 18.34
N VAL A 226 14.78 -13.08 17.55
CA VAL A 226 13.44 -12.50 17.73
C VAL A 226 12.85 -12.95 19.06
N TYR A 227 12.92 -14.25 19.36
CA TYR A 227 12.42 -14.85 20.61
C TYR A 227 13.03 -14.18 21.85
N LYS A 228 14.37 -14.07 21.93
CA LYS A 228 15.06 -13.47 23.07
C LYS A 228 14.65 -12.01 23.30
N LEU A 229 14.52 -11.24 22.24
CA LEU A 229 14.08 -9.85 22.33
C LEU A 229 12.60 -9.74 22.72
N PHE A 230 11.76 -10.63 22.17
CA PHE A 230 10.34 -10.67 22.51
C PHE A 230 10.12 -11.02 23.99
N VAL A 231 10.79 -12.07 24.48
CA VAL A 231 10.74 -12.45 25.90
C VAL A 231 11.18 -11.28 26.80
N LYS A 232 12.24 -10.54 26.40
CA LYS A 232 12.67 -9.35 27.16
C LYS A 232 11.61 -8.24 27.15
N ALA A 233 10.97 -7.98 26.01
CA ALA A 233 9.91 -6.96 25.90
C ALA A 233 8.69 -7.35 26.73
N GLU A 234 8.23 -8.60 26.61
CA GLU A 234 7.08 -9.13 27.34
C GLU A 234 7.34 -9.20 28.85
N SER A 235 8.57 -9.53 29.28
CA SER A 235 8.94 -9.50 30.71
C SER A 235 8.82 -8.11 31.31
N ILE A 236 9.12 -7.04 30.55
CA ILE A 236 8.91 -5.67 30.99
C ILE A 236 7.42 -5.35 31.06
N LEU A 237 6.64 -5.73 30.05
CA LEU A 237 5.18 -5.52 30.03
C LEU A 237 4.47 -6.34 31.10
N ALA A 238 4.96 -7.52 31.43
CA ALA A 238 4.39 -8.38 32.49
C ALA A 238 4.35 -7.67 33.84
N CYS A 239 5.23 -6.69 34.11
CA CYS A 239 5.20 -5.87 35.32
C CYS A 239 3.95 -4.97 35.43
N ASN A 240 3.19 -4.80 34.33
CA ASN A 240 2.00 -3.95 34.33
C ASN A 240 0.90 -4.50 35.24
N MET A 241 0.59 -5.80 35.15
CA MET A 241 -0.45 -6.42 35.99
C MET A 241 -0.12 -6.38 37.48
N PRO A 242 1.11 -6.75 37.95
CA PRO A 242 1.48 -6.59 39.36
C PRO A 242 1.40 -5.14 39.85
N ALA A 243 1.87 -4.15 39.05
CA ALA A 243 1.78 -2.74 39.43
C ALA A 243 0.31 -2.28 39.59
N MET A 244 -0.57 -2.70 38.67
CA MET A 244 -2.00 -2.43 38.76
C MET A 244 -2.61 -3.09 39.99
N MET A 245 -2.35 -4.39 40.23
CA MET A 245 -2.88 -5.12 41.39
C MET A 245 -2.41 -4.51 42.71
N LEU A 246 -1.15 -4.12 42.81
CA LEU A 246 -0.61 -3.43 43.99
C LEU A 246 -1.36 -2.09 44.24
N SER A 247 -1.63 -1.33 43.18
CA SER A 247 -2.40 -0.06 43.29
C SER A 247 -3.83 -0.32 43.75
N VAL A 248 -4.51 -1.32 43.12
CA VAL A 248 -5.90 -1.66 43.45
C VAL A 248 -5.99 -2.16 44.90
N TYR A 249 -5.21 -3.18 45.29
CA TYR A 249 -5.27 -3.72 46.62
C TYR A 249 -4.77 -2.75 47.67
N GLY A 250 -3.75 -1.93 47.39
CA GLY A 250 -3.35 -0.85 48.25
C GLY A 250 -4.45 0.15 48.54
N CYS A 251 -5.20 0.54 47.50
CA CYS A 251 -6.39 1.39 47.66
C CYS A 251 -7.52 0.68 48.42
N ILE A 252 -7.81 -0.59 48.13
CA ILE A 252 -8.85 -1.36 48.83
C ILE A 252 -8.51 -1.47 50.30
N LEU A 253 -7.28 -1.77 50.67
CA LEU A 253 -6.83 -1.84 52.08
C LEU A 253 -6.96 -0.46 52.74
N GLY A 254 -6.49 0.60 52.09
CA GLY A 254 -6.62 1.97 52.59
C GLY A 254 -8.07 2.40 52.78
N LEU A 255 -8.92 2.14 51.76
CA LEU A 255 -10.37 2.43 51.84
C LEU A 255 -11.04 1.63 52.94
N SER A 256 -10.71 0.35 53.11
CA SER A 256 -11.27 -0.48 54.15
C SER A 256 -10.89 0.02 55.54
N TRP A 257 -9.59 0.35 55.77
CA TRP A 257 -9.11 0.81 57.03
C TRP A 257 -9.66 2.20 57.42
N PHE A 258 -9.47 3.17 56.54
CA PHE A 258 -9.90 4.54 56.84
C PHE A 258 -11.44 4.66 56.72
N GLY A 259 -12.08 3.96 55.79
CA GLY A 259 -13.52 3.92 55.61
C GLY A 259 -14.24 3.31 56.81
N ALA A 260 -13.73 2.16 57.35
CA ALA A 260 -14.30 1.56 58.56
C ALA A 260 -14.23 2.52 59.76
N ASN A 261 -13.10 3.17 59.97
CA ASN A 261 -12.97 4.19 61.04
C ASN A 261 -13.97 5.35 60.83
N MET A 262 -14.20 5.81 59.60
CA MET A 262 -15.16 6.87 59.30
C MET A 262 -16.61 6.42 59.46
N ILE A 263 -16.91 5.14 59.16
CA ILE A 263 -18.26 4.58 59.38
C ILE A 263 -18.56 4.48 60.87
N VAL A 264 -17.62 3.95 61.69
CA VAL A 264 -17.76 3.88 63.13
C VAL A 264 -17.90 5.29 63.75
N GLY A 265 -17.19 6.30 63.18
CA GLY A 265 -17.29 7.68 63.57
C GLY A 265 -18.53 8.41 63.04
N GLY A 266 -19.42 7.77 62.28
CA GLY A 266 -20.64 8.32 61.73
C GLY A 266 -20.49 9.33 60.60
N SER A 267 -19.29 9.47 60.02
CA SER A 267 -18.97 10.43 58.95
C SER A 267 -19.05 9.85 57.54
N LEU A 268 -19.28 8.54 57.40
CA LEU A 268 -19.43 7.82 56.15
C LEU A 268 -20.46 6.71 56.33
N THR A 269 -21.20 6.38 55.26
CA THR A 269 -22.12 5.24 55.25
C THR A 269 -21.53 3.99 54.60
N THR A 270 -22.13 2.84 54.87
CA THR A 270 -21.66 1.56 54.28
C THR A 270 -21.84 1.55 52.76
N GLY A 271 -22.97 2.08 52.27
CA GLY A 271 -23.25 2.20 50.84
C GLY A 271 -22.25 3.11 50.11
N GLN A 272 -21.87 4.24 50.77
CA GLN A 272 -20.84 5.15 50.24
C GLN A 272 -19.48 4.47 50.11
N LEU A 273 -19.07 3.62 51.07
CA LEU A 273 -17.85 2.86 51.01
C LEU A 273 -17.83 1.85 49.82
N VAL A 274 -18.98 1.15 49.63
CA VAL A 274 -19.12 0.22 48.47
C VAL A 274 -19.03 0.95 47.14
N SER A 275 -19.59 2.16 47.05
CA SER A 275 -19.45 2.97 45.84
C SER A 275 -18.00 3.41 45.57
N LEU A 276 -17.24 3.76 46.59
CA LEU A 276 -15.82 4.10 46.45
C LEU A 276 -14.97 2.91 45.98
N PHE A 277 -15.29 1.68 46.40
CA PHE A 277 -14.65 0.49 45.83
C PHE A 277 -14.93 0.32 44.34
N SER A 278 -16.13 0.60 43.87
CA SER A 278 -16.47 0.56 42.46
C SER A 278 -15.77 1.65 41.67
N TYR A 279 -15.66 2.86 42.19
CA TYR A 279 -14.96 3.97 41.51
C TYR A 279 -13.46 3.73 41.37
N ILE A 280 -12.79 3.17 42.39
CA ILE A 280 -11.36 2.86 42.26
C ILE A 280 -11.10 1.83 41.17
N MET A 281 -11.95 0.81 41.04
CA MET A 281 -11.83 -0.18 39.97
C MET A 281 -11.98 0.50 38.60
N ASN A 282 -12.97 1.36 38.41
CA ASN A 282 -13.17 2.10 37.15
C ASN A 282 -11.98 3.02 36.83
N ILE A 283 -11.41 3.71 37.83
CA ILE A 283 -10.24 4.57 37.67
C ILE A 283 -9.02 3.74 37.20
N MET A 284 -8.77 2.60 37.83
CA MET A 284 -7.62 1.74 37.49
C MET A 284 -7.76 1.13 36.11
N ILE A 285 -8.95 0.66 35.75
CA ILE A 285 -9.24 0.14 34.41
C ILE A 285 -9.05 1.23 33.36
N SER A 286 -9.49 2.46 33.61
CA SER A 286 -9.34 3.58 32.66
C SER A 286 -7.87 3.95 32.42
N LEU A 287 -7.01 3.89 33.43
CA LEU A 287 -5.57 4.11 33.27
C LEU A 287 -4.92 3.01 32.41
N MET A 288 -5.31 1.75 32.62
CA MET A 288 -4.84 0.63 31.81
C MET A 288 -5.27 0.76 30.34
N MET A 289 -6.54 1.15 30.12
CA MET A 289 -7.04 1.42 28.77
C MET A 289 -6.24 2.55 28.07
N LEU A 290 -5.92 3.62 28.79
CA LEU A 290 -5.15 4.74 28.26
C LEU A 290 -3.76 4.30 27.83
N SER A 291 -3.09 3.45 28.62
CA SER A 291 -1.80 2.85 28.28
C SER A 291 -1.88 2.02 26.98
N MET A 292 -2.89 1.16 26.86
CA MET A 292 -3.11 0.33 25.67
C MET A 292 -3.33 1.16 24.41
N VAL A 293 -4.14 2.23 24.51
CA VAL A 293 -4.39 3.15 23.39
C VAL A 293 -3.11 3.83 22.93
N PHE A 294 -2.28 4.28 23.88
CA PHE A 294 -1.00 4.93 23.55
C PHE A 294 -0.08 4.00 22.75
N VAL A 295 0.05 2.75 23.17
CA VAL A 295 0.86 1.75 22.45
C VAL A 295 0.32 1.54 21.04
N MET A 296 -0.99 1.36 20.89
CA MET A 296 -1.60 1.07 19.59
C MET A 296 -1.52 2.25 18.61
N VAL A 297 -1.73 3.47 19.08
CA VAL A 297 -1.56 4.68 18.26
C VAL A 297 -0.11 4.84 17.80
N THR A 298 0.84 4.54 18.69
CA THR A 298 2.27 4.59 18.35
C THR A 298 2.64 3.55 17.28
N MET A 299 2.11 2.33 17.39
CA MET A 299 2.34 1.28 16.37
C MET A 299 1.72 1.65 15.02
N SER A 300 0.54 2.27 15.00
CA SER A 300 -0.12 2.70 13.77
C SER A 300 0.55 3.90 13.09
N LYS A 301 1.40 4.64 13.78
CA LYS A 301 2.06 5.84 13.23
C LYS A 301 2.85 5.49 11.96
N ALA A 302 3.61 4.40 11.96
CA ALA A 302 4.37 3.97 10.79
C ALA A 302 3.47 3.64 9.58
N SER A 303 2.35 2.95 9.80
CA SER A 303 1.36 2.69 8.76
C SER A 303 0.73 3.98 8.22
N ALA A 304 0.43 4.93 9.11
CA ALA A 304 -0.11 6.24 8.76
C ALA A 304 0.87 7.07 7.91
N GLU A 305 2.17 7.03 8.22
CA GLU A 305 3.23 7.70 7.46
C GLU A 305 3.33 7.13 6.05
N ARG A 306 3.34 5.80 5.90
CA ARG A 306 3.39 5.14 4.58
C ARG A 306 2.16 5.42 3.72
N ILE A 307 0.98 5.52 4.31
CA ILE A 307 -0.24 5.91 3.59
C ILE A 307 -0.17 7.37 3.15
N ALA A 308 0.27 8.26 4.05
CA ALA A 308 0.39 9.68 3.73
C ALA A 308 1.42 9.92 2.62
N GLU A 309 2.53 9.19 2.61
CA GLU A 309 3.52 9.23 1.55
C GLU A 309 2.89 8.94 0.17
N VAL A 310 2.06 7.89 0.06
CA VAL A 310 1.37 7.59 -1.19
C VAL A 310 0.34 8.66 -1.56
N LEU A 311 -0.39 9.21 -0.59
CA LEU A 311 -1.41 10.24 -0.84
C LEU A 311 -0.81 11.62 -1.21
N GLU A 312 0.40 11.91 -0.74
CA GLU A 312 1.12 13.18 -0.98
C GLU A 312 2.05 13.11 -2.19
N GLU A 313 2.35 11.91 -2.70
CA GLU A 313 3.15 11.71 -3.92
C GLU A 313 2.43 12.30 -5.13
N LYS A 314 3.17 13.00 -5.97
CA LYS A 314 2.64 13.61 -7.21
C LYS A 314 3.38 13.05 -8.39
N SER A 315 2.66 12.85 -9.49
CA SER A 315 3.26 12.52 -10.77
C SER A 315 4.26 13.62 -11.17
N ASP A 316 5.43 13.22 -11.61
CA ASP A 316 6.43 14.13 -12.18
C ASP A 316 6.22 14.40 -13.67
N LEU A 317 5.33 13.63 -14.30
CA LEU A 317 4.85 13.85 -15.67
C LEU A 317 3.46 14.47 -15.62
N THR A 318 3.34 15.66 -16.18
CA THR A 318 2.07 16.40 -16.29
C THR A 318 1.91 16.93 -17.70
N ASN A 319 0.66 17.14 -18.11
CA ASN A 319 0.37 17.85 -19.34
C ASN A 319 0.79 19.31 -19.23
N PRO A 320 1.24 19.94 -20.32
CA PRO A 320 1.44 21.39 -20.38
C PRO A 320 0.10 22.13 -20.26
N GLU A 321 0.12 23.44 -20.05
CA GLU A 321 -1.09 24.26 -19.94
C GLU A 321 -1.95 24.25 -21.22
N ASN A 322 -1.30 24.18 -22.41
CA ASN A 322 -1.94 24.07 -23.71
C ASN A 322 -1.36 22.87 -24.46
N PRO A 323 -1.87 21.65 -24.22
CA PRO A 323 -1.34 20.45 -24.85
C PRO A 323 -1.78 20.35 -26.32
N ASP A 324 -0.89 19.81 -27.15
CA ASP A 324 -1.20 19.41 -28.52
C ASP A 324 -1.94 18.06 -28.51
N PHE A 325 -3.02 17.96 -29.27
CA PHE A 325 -3.87 16.76 -29.39
C PHE A 325 -3.73 16.02 -30.73
N GLU A 326 -2.79 16.45 -31.58
CA GLU A 326 -2.59 15.85 -32.89
C GLU A 326 -1.11 15.64 -33.17
N ILE A 327 -0.75 14.43 -33.59
CA ILE A 327 0.58 14.06 -34.06
C ILE A 327 0.49 13.96 -35.58
N GLU A 328 1.30 14.73 -36.32
CA GLU A 328 1.21 14.81 -37.79
C GLU A 328 1.64 13.50 -38.45
N ASN A 329 2.81 12.98 -38.08
CA ASN A 329 3.41 11.81 -38.69
C ASN A 329 4.24 11.00 -37.65
N GLY A 330 4.92 9.95 -38.09
CA GLY A 330 5.75 9.06 -37.27
C GLY A 330 7.24 9.42 -37.26
N ASP A 331 7.63 10.68 -37.58
CA ASP A 331 9.02 11.13 -37.47
C ASP A 331 9.46 11.18 -36.02
N ILE A 332 10.72 10.82 -35.76
CA ILE A 332 11.30 10.84 -34.40
C ILE A 332 12.68 11.47 -34.47
N ASP A 333 12.91 12.49 -33.63
CA ASP A 333 14.21 13.16 -33.50
C ASP A 333 14.66 13.19 -32.03
N PHE A 334 15.90 12.79 -31.80
CA PHE A 334 16.61 12.98 -30.54
C PHE A 334 17.68 14.03 -30.74
N ASN A 335 17.62 15.11 -29.99
CA ASN A 335 18.57 16.23 -30.10
C ASN A 335 19.39 16.34 -28.81
N ASN A 336 20.63 15.89 -28.85
CA ASN A 336 21.61 15.91 -27.75
C ASN A 336 21.03 15.40 -26.42
N VAL A 337 20.40 14.22 -26.45
CA VAL A 337 19.67 13.68 -25.32
C VAL A 337 20.60 13.00 -24.32
N ASN A 338 20.52 13.46 -23.07
CA ASN A 338 21.07 12.81 -21.90
C ASN A 338 19.94 12.36 -20.97
N PHE A 339 20.02 11.13 -20.45
CA PHE A 339 18.97 10.58 -19.57
C PHE A 339 19.52 9.82 -18.39
N ALA A 340 18.93 10.05 -17.22
CA ALA A 340 19.15 9.28 -16.01
C ALA A 340 17.81 9.04 -15.28
N TYR A 341 17.57 7.83 -14.78
CA TYR A 341 16.34 7.50 -14.02
C TYR A 341 16.18 8.31 -12.72
N LYS A 342 17.30 8.66 -12.09
CA LYS A 342 17.30 9.45 -10.86
C LYS A 342 17.64 10.90 -11.17
N LYS A 343 16.70 11.82 -10.90
CA LYS A 343 16.91 13.27 -11.07
C LYS A 343 18.15 13.75 -10.32
N GLY A 344 19.01 14.51 -11.00
CA GLY A 344 20.25 15.04 -10.44
C GLY A 344 21.41 14.02 -10.36
N SER A 345 21.27 12.83 -10.91
CA SER A 345 22.40 11.89 -11.06
C SER A 345 23.42 12.45 -12.02
N LYS A 346 24.70 12.34 -11.66
CA LYS A 346 25.84 12.67 -12.55
C LYS A 346 26.16 11.55 -13.54
N LYS A 347 25.59 10.36 -13.35
CA LYS A 347 25.80 9.21 -14.24
C LYS A 347 24.55 9.04 -15.10
N TYR A 348 24.68 9.41 -16.37
CA TYR A 348 23.64 9.20 -17.37
C TYR A 348 23.61 7.75 -17.84
N VAL A 349 22.41 7.27 -18.12
CA VAL A 349 22.12 5.95 -18.72
C VAL A 349 22.15 6.05 -20.24
N LEU A 350 21.76 7.21 -20.80
CA LEU A 350 21.94 7.58 -22.20
C LEU A 350 22.73 8.88 -22.24
N GLN A 351 23.69 8.97 -23.19
CA GLN A 351 24.63 10.08 -23.26
C GLN A 351 24.77 10.58 -24.70
N ASN A 352 24.50 11.87 -24.90
CA ASN A 352 24.66 12.57 -26.16
C ASN A 352 24.03 11.82 -27.33
N ILE A 353 22.76 11.47 -27.21
CA ILE A 353 22.02 10.76 -28.25
C ILE A 353 21.51 11.78 -29.26
N ASP A 354 21.98 11.68 -30.49
CA ASP A 354 21.50 12.40 -31.68
C ASP A 354 21.02 11.34 -32.68
N LEU A 355 19.73 11.38 -33.05
CA LEU A 355 19.12 10.36 -33.90
C LEU A 355 17.95 10.97 -34.67
N HIS A 356 17.85 10.65 -35.97
CA HIS A 356 16.74 11.00 -36.83
C HIS A 356 16.15 9.75 -37.49
N ILE A 357 14.84 9.53 -37.30
CA ILE A 357 14.05 8.43 -37.88
C ILE A 357 12.89 9.05 -38.67
N LYS A 358 12.75 8.66 -39.93
CA LYS A 358 11.66 9.11 -40.80
C LYS A 358 10.41 8.26 -40.62
N SER A 359 9.26 8.90 -40.80
CA SER A 359 7.97 8.22 -40.75
C SER A 359 7.93 7.03 -41.73
N GLY A 360 7.43 5.88 -41.24
CA GLY A 360 7.35 4.63 -42.00
C GLY A 360 8.61 3.78 -42.00
N GLU A 361 9.78 4.31 -41.57
CA GLU A 361 11.01 3.50 -41.47
C GLU A 361 10.86 2.37 -40.45
N THR A 362 11.53 1.26 -40.72
CA THR A 362 11.72 0.15 -39.79
C THR A 362 13.13 0.24 -39.21
N ILE A 363 13.23 0.44 -37.90
CA ILE A 363 14.49 0.63 -37.19
C ILE A 363 14.77 -0.60 -36.30
N GLY A 364 15.92 -1.22 -36.50
CA GLY A 364 16.45 -2.20 -35.58
C GLY A 364 17.30 -1.55 -34.49
N ILE A 365 17.16 -1.96 -33.23
CA ILE A 365 18.06 -1.52 -32.15
C ILE A 365 18.72 -2.76 -31.56
N ILE A 366 20.05 -2.78 -31.57
CA ILE A 366 20.86 -3.88 -31.06
C ILE A 366 21.95 -3.38 -30.12
N GLY A 367 22.48 -4.25 -29.28
CA GLY A 367 23.53 -3.92 -28.33
C GLY A 367 23.58 -4.92 -27.18
N GLY A 368 24.63 -4.92 -26.40
CA GLY A 368 24.82 -5.79 -25.25
C GLY A 368 23.73 -5.66 -24.19
N THR A 369 23.66 -6.61 -23.26
CA THR A 369 22.78 -6.50 -22.09
C THR A 369 23.22 -5.30 -21.26
N GLY A 370 22.26 -4.42 -20.90
CA GLY A 370 22.56 -3.19 -20.16
C GLY A 370 22.98 -1.99 -21.02
N SER A 371 22.99 -2.09 -22.36
CA SER A 371 23.33 -0.98 -23.27
C SER A 371 22.25 0.11 -23.37
N SER A 372 21.19 0.05 -22.57
CA SER A 372 20.14 1.09 -22.44
C SER A 372 19.13 1.16 -23.59
N LYS A 373 18.93 0.08 -24.35
CA LYS A 373 17.97 0.02 -25.48
C LYS A 373 16.56 0.39 -25.07
N SER A 374 16.01 -0.26 -24.02
CA SER A 374 14.67 0.04 -23.51
C SER A 374 14.57 1.46 -22.97
N SER A 375 15.65 2.00 -22.39
CA SER A 375 15.66 3.40 -21.92
C SER A 375 15.46 4.38 -23.06
N LEU A 376 16.07 4.13 -24.23
CA LEU A 376 15.94 4.98 -25.42
C LEU A 376 14.47 5.05 -25.88
N VAL A 377 13.83 3.91 -26.07
CA VAL A 377 12.46 3.85 -26.60
C VAL A 377 11.41 4.36 -25.61
N ASN A 378 11.65 4.24 -24.30
CA ASN A 378 10.76 4.75 -23.26
C ASN A 378 10.63 6.27 -23.28
N LEU A 379 11.60 7.00 -23.86
CA LEU A 379 11.54 8.45 -24.01
C LEU A 379 10.61 8.87 -25.15
N ILE A 380 10.43 8.06 -26.19
CA ILE A 380 9.57 8.36 -27.35
C ILE A 380 8.09 8.46 -26.93
N SER A 381 7.63 7.50 -26.12
CA SER A 381 6.27 7.50 -25.56
C SER A 381 6.12 8.32 -24.28
N ARG A 382 7.16 9.09 -23.92
CA ARG A 382 7.20 9.90 -22.70
C ARG A 382 6.79 9.11 -21.46
N LEU A 383 7.38 7.89 -21.27
CA LEU A 383 7.27 7.17 -20.00
C LEU A 383 8.17 7.82 -18.94
N TYR A 384 9.23 8.48 -19.39
CA TYR A 384 10.14 9.34 -18.62
C TYR A 384 10.43 10.59 -19.43
N ASP A 385 10.73 11.71 -18.76
CA ASP A 385 11.28 12.90 -19.39
C ASP A 385 12.82 12.83 -19.45
N VAL A 386 13.41 13.43 -20.48
CA VAL A 386 14.87 13.53 -20.63
C VAL A 386 15.48 14.37 -19.50
N SER A 387 16.75 14.08 -19.14
CA SER A 387 17.49 14.91 -18.19
C SER A 387 18.02 16.18 -18.85
N GLU A 388 18.50 16.09 -20.10
CA GLU A 388 18.97 17.18 -20.94
C GLU A 388 18.63 16.86 -22.39
N GLY A 389 18.51 17.90 -23.22
CA GLY A 389 18.12 17.76 -24.62
C GLY A 389 16.62 17.66 -24.82
N SER A 390 16.21 17.16 -25.97
CA SER A 390 14.79 17.05 -26.35
C SER A 390 14.55 15.88 -27.29
N VAL A 391 13.34 15.28 -27.17
CA VAL A 391 12.82 14.25 -28.07
C VAL A 391 11.61 14.83 -28.79
N PHE A 392 11.58 14.69 -30.10
CA PHE A 392 10.49 15.16 -30.94
C PHE A 392 9.79 13.94 -31.58
N VAL A 393 8.48 14.04 -31.72
CA VAL A 393 7.63 13.10 -32.45
C VAL A 393 6.73 13.91 -33.36
N GLY A 394 6.68 13.59 -34.65
CA GLY A 394 5.90 14.37 -35.61
C GLY A 394 6.28 15.86 -35.65
N GLY A 395 7.58 16.17 -35.47
CA GLY A 395 8.11 17.54 -35.52
C GLY A 395 7.93 18.39 -34.27
N LYS A 396 7.24 17.88 -33.21
CA LYS A 396 7.02 18.61 -31.95
C LYS A 396 7.64 17.86 -30.77
N ASP A 397 8.11 18.61 -29.77
CA ASP A 397 8.65 18.02 -28.53
C ASP A 397 7.59 17.17 -27.82
N VAL A 398 7.95 15.96 -27.38
CA VAL A 398 7.04 15.03 -26.68
C VAL A 398 6.41 15.65 -25.43
N ARG A 399 7.02 16.69 -24.85
CA ARG A 399 6.51 17.42 -23.69
C ARG A 399 5.39 18.40 -24.01
N SER A 400 5.21 18.74 -25.29
CA SER A 400 4.14 19.64 -25.73
C SER A 400 2.80 18.93 -25.93
N TYR A 401 2.80 17.61 -26.11
CA TYR A 401 1.60 16.82 -26.32
C TYR A 401 0.83 16.53 -25.03
N ASP A 402 -0.49 16.32 -25.20
CA ASP A 402 -1.27 15.57 -24.23
C ASP A 402 -0.71 14.14 -24.10
N ILE A 403 -0.45 13.70 -22.87
CA ILE A 403 0.20 12.41 -22.60
C ILE A 403 -0.64 11.23 -23.13
N GLU A 404 -1.95 11.32 -23.03
CA GLU A 404 -2.85 10.25 -23.51
C GLU A 404 -2.81 10.18 -25.04
N THR A 405 -2.89 11.32 -25.72
CA THR A 405 -2.76 11.42 -27.18
C THR A 405 -1.43 10.86 -27.66
N LEU A 406 -0.31 11.28 -27.06
CA LEU A 406 1.01 10.76 -27.42
C LEU A 406 1.09 9.24 -27.27
N ARG A 407 0.61 8.70 -26.16
CA ARG A 407 0.65 7.25 -25.88
C ARG A 407 -0.37 6.45 -26.70
N ASN A 408 -1.39 7.06 -27.28
CA ASN A 408 -2.28 6.40 -28.22
C ASN A 408 -1.63 6.26 -29.60
N GLU A 409 -0.90 7.26 -30.05
CA GLU A 409 -0.21 7.27 -31.34
C GLU A 409 1.17 6.55 -31.28
N VAL A 410 1.79 6.43 -30.11
CA VAL A 410 3.03 5.69 -29.87
C VAL A 410 2.72 4.45 -29.04
N SER A 411 2.51 3.32 -29.73
CA SER A 411 2.20 2.06 -29.06
C SER A 411 3.45 1.28 -28.73
N VAL A 412 3.53 0.77 -27.49
CA VAL A 412 4.71 0.04 -26.99
C VAL A 412 4.32 -1.36 -26.54
N VAL A 413 4.99 -2.37 -27.07
CA VAL A 413 4.97 -3.73 -26.52
C VAL A 413 6.20 -3.87 -25.63
N LEU A 414 5.99 -3.88 -24.31
CA LEU A 414 7.03 -3.92 -23.30
C LEU A 414 7.72 -5.29 -23.26
N GLN A 415 8.98 -5.33 -22.86
CA GLN A 415 9.76 -6.56 -22.69
C GLN A 415 9.04 -7.58 -21.79
N LYS A 416 8.43 -7.12 -20.69
CA LYS A 416 7.63 -7.96 -19.80
C LYS A 416 6.18 -7.96 -20.26
N ASN A 417 5.81 -8.96 -21.04
CA ASN A 417 4.46 -9.15 -21.56
C ASN A 417 3.50 -9.58 -20.44
N VAL A 418 2.47 -8.77 -20.16
CA VAL A 418 1.46 -9.02 -19.12
C VAL A 418 0.08 -9.07 -19.73
N LEU A 419 -0.67 -10.14 -19.41
CA LEU A 419 -2.08 -10.26 -19.70
C LEU A 419 -2.88 -10.18 -18.40
N PHE A 420 -4.08 -9.60 -18.48
CA PHE A 420 -5.01 -9.51 -17.37
C PHE A 420 -5.93 -10.74 -17.33
N SER A 421 -6.49 -11.02 -16.17
CA SER A 421 -7.57 -12.02 -16.08
C SER A 421 -8.80 -11.54 -16.84
N GLY A 422 -9.35 -12.43 -17.69
CA GLY A 422 -10.45 -12.12 -18.59
C GLY A 422 -10.32 -12.90 -19.90
N THR A 423 -11.21 -12.71 -20.85
CA THR A 423 -11.12 -13.37 -22.15
C THR A 423 -9.97 -12.82 -23.00
N ILE A 424 -9.54 -13.55 -24.03
CA ILE A 424 -8.60 -13.04 -25.03
C ILE A 424 -9.14 -11.75 -25.64
N LYS A 425 -10.43 -11.70 -26.02
CA LYS A 425 -11.10 -10.54 -26.57
C LYS A 425 -11.04 -9.32 -25.64
N GLU A 426 -11.32 -9.50 -24.36
CA GLU A 426 -11.19 -8.44 -23.35
C GLU A 426 -9.76 -7.94 -23.21
N ASN A 427 -8.77 -8.84 -23.25
CA ASN A 427 -7.36 -8.47 -23.23
C ASN A 427 -6.93 -7.67 -24.46
N LEU A 428 -7.45 -7.98 -25.62
CA LEU A 428 -7.17 -7.26 -26.87
C LEU A 428 -7.80 -5.87 -26.89
N ARG A 429 -9.03 -5.72 -26.35
CA ARG A 429 -9.73 -4.43 -26.21
C ARG A 429 -9.06 -3.42 -25.28
N TRP A 430 -8.00 -3.81 -24.58
CA TRP A 430 -7.11 -2.83 -23.92
C TRP A 430 -6.37 -1.94 -24.93
N GLY A 431 -6.19 -2.40 -26.17
CA GLY A 431 -5.64 -1.58 -27.24
C GLY A 431 -6.64 -0.50 -27.69
N ASP A 432 -7.85 -0.94 -28.02
CA ASP A 432 -9.00 -0.06 -28.31
C ASP A 432 -10.29 -0.72 -27.81
N LYS A 433 -10.95 -0.09 -26.85
CA LYS A 433 -12.21 -0.59 -26.24
C LYS A 433 -13.38 -0.68 -27.22
N ASN A 434 -13.35 0.08 -28.31
CA ASN A 434 -14.40 0.16 -29.31
C ASN A 434 -14.14 -0.74 -30.53
N SER A 435 -13.02 -1.50 -30.54
CA SER A 435 -12.65 -2.39 -31.64
C SER A 435 -13.78 -3.38 -31.94
N THR A 436 -14.11 -3.53 -33.24
CA THR A 436 -15.00 -4.57 -33.71
C THR A 436 -14.33 -5.94 -33.62
N ASP A 437 -15.15 -7.00 -33.75
CA ASP A 437 -14.60 -8.36 -33.73
C ASP A 437 -13.72 -8.62 -34.97
N GLU A 438 -14.06 -8.01 -36.13
CA GLU A 438 -13.26 -8.10 -37.36
C GLU A 438 -11.88 -7.43 -37.19
N GLU A 439 -11.84 -6.25 -36.54
CA GLU A 439 -10.56 -5.58 -36.25
C GLU A 439 -9.71 -6.39 -35.30
N ILE A 440 -10.30 -7.03 -34.27
CA ILE A 440 -9.62 -7.93 -33.35
C ILE A 440 -9.02 -9.12 -34.09
N ILE A 441 -9.80 -9.77 -34.97
CA ILE A 441 -9.33 -10.90 -35.78
C ILE A 441 -8.19 -10.45 -36.67
N ARG A 442 -8.34 -9.30 -37.36
CA ARG A 442 -7.30 -8.77 -38.24
C ARG A 442 -5.99 -8.49 -37.51
N ALA A 443 -6.05 -7.86 -36.32
CA ALA A 443 -4.87 -7.60 -35.49
C ALA A 443 -4.19 -8.91 -35.04
N CYS A 444 -4.98 -9.95 -34.74
CA CYS A 444 -4.46 -11.27 -34.41
C CYS A 444 -3.82 -11.99 -35.62
N GLU A 445 -4.35 -11.83 -36.82
CA GLU A 445 -3.74 -12.34 -38.05
C GLU A 445 -2.36 -11.69 -38.28
N LEU A 446 -2.25 -10.37 -38.17
CA LEU A 446 -1.00 -9.63 -38.31
C LEU A 446 0.07 -10.03 -37.27
N ALA A 447 -0.39 -10.38 -36.08
CA ALA A 447 0.47 -10.89 -34.99
C ALA A 447 0.66 -12.43 -35.01
N CYS A 448 0.12 -13.14 -36.01
CA CYS A 448 0.07 -14.61 -36.09
C CYS A 448 -0.53 -15.26 -34.83
N ALA A 449 -1.41 -14.55 -34.11
CA ALA A 449 -2.05 -15.05 -32.89
C ALA A 449 -3.25 -15.96 -33.21
N ASN A 450 -3.92 -15.76 -34.35
CA ASN A 450 -5.02 -16.60 -34.82
C ASN A 450 -4.61 -18.08 -34.93
N GLU A 451 -3.37 -18.38 -35.36
CA GLU A 451 -2.86 -19.75 -35.51
C GLU A 451 -3.07 -20.62 -34.25
N PHE A 452 -2.93 -20.06 -33.05
CA PHE A 452 -3.19 -20.79 -31.81
C PHE A 452 -4.58 -20.53 -31.24
N ILE A 453 -5.17 -19.34 -31.41
CA ILE A 453 -6.51 -19.01 -30.91
C ILE A 453 -7.55 -19.97 -31.52
N ASP A 454 -7.44 -20.26 -32.81
CA ASP A 454 -8.36 -21.13 -33.55
C ASP A 454 -8.27 -22.60 -33.08
N THR A 455 -7.18 -22.98 -32.40
CA THR A 455 -7.03 -24.31 -31.79
C THR A 455 -7.64 -24.41 -30.39
N LEU A 456 -8.00 -23.29 -29.78
CA LEU A 456 -8.59 -23.26 -28.43
C LEU A 456 -10.08 -23.58 -28.47
N PRO A 457 -10.63 -24.33 -27.49
CA PRO A 457 -12.03 -24.75 -27.49
C PRO A 457 -13.05 -23.60 -27.58
N ASN A 458 -12.71 -22.45 -26.98
CA ASN A 458 -13.56 -21.27 -26.92
C ASN A 458 -13.02 -20.11 -27.81
N GLY A 459 -12.02 -20.36 -28.66
CA GLY A 459 -11.44 -19.34 -29.54
C GLY A 459 -11.09 -18.05 -28.81
N TYR A 460 -11.58 -16.92 -29.29
CA TYR A 460 -11.36 -15.58 -28.72
C TYR A 460 -12.01 -15.37 -27.34
N ASP A 461 -12.99 -16.19 -26.97
CA ASP A 461 -13.66 -16.13 -25.66
C ASP A 461 -12.95 -17.01 -24.61
N THR A 462 -11.82 -17.59 -24.95
CA THR A 462 -10.97 -18.35 -24.00
C THR A 462 -10.49 -17.44 -22.89
N TYR A 463 -10.69 -17.88 -21.64
CA TYR A 463 -10.30 -17.15 -20.44
C TYR A 463 -8.79 -17.22 -20.21
N ILE A 464 -8.18 -16.08 -19.99
CA ILE A 464 -6.79 -15.91 -19.61
C ILE A 464 -6.72 -15.70 -18.09
N GLU A 465 -5.89 -16.49 -17.42
CA GLU A 465 -5.62 -16.32 -16.00
C GLU A 465 -4.72 -15.10 -15.72
N GLN A 466 -4.71 -14.64 -14.48
CA GLN A 466 -3.91 -13.50 -14.04
C GLN A 466 -2.43 -13.64 -14.45
N GLY A 467 -1.91 -12.67 -15.19
CA GLY A 467 -0.54 -12.71 -15.71
C GLY A 467 -0.35 -13.66 -16.90
N GLY A 468 -1.43 -14.27 -17.42
CA GLY A 468 -1.38 -15.19 -18.55
C GLY A 468 -0.66 -16.51 -18.22
N THR A 469 -0.89 -17.07 -17.03
CA THR A 469 -0.19 -18.30 -16.58
C THR A 469 -0.59 -19.53 -17.37
N ASN A 470 -1.75 -19.51 -18.00
CA ASN A 470 -2.31 -20.59 -18.82
C ASN A 470 -1.98 -20.48 -20.31
N VAL A 471 -1.12 -19.54 -20.74
CA VAL A 471 -0.65 -19.41 -22.12
C VAL A 471 0.88 -19.40 -22.17
N SER A 472 1.46 -19.89 -23.29
CA SER A 472 2.90 -19.91 -23.48
C SER A 472 3.49 -18.50 -23.64
N GLY A 473 4.82 -18.36 -23.45
CA GLY A 473 5.51 -17.08 -23.62
C GLY A 473 5.29 -16.47 -25.02
N GLY A 474 5.42 -17.26 -26.07
CA GLY A 474 5.21 -16.82 -27.45
C GLY A 474 3.75 -16.47 -27.77
N GLN A 475 2.77 -17.20 -27.20
CA GLN A 475 1.34 -16.86 -27.31
C GLN A 475 1.06 -15.52 -26.63
N LYS A 476 1.62 -15.30 -25.43
CA LYS A 476 1.52 -14.05 -24.67
C LYS A 476 2.10 -12.87 -25.46
N GLN A 477 3.27 -13.03 -26.06
CA GLN A 477 3.89 -11.99 -26.89
C GLN A 477 3.00 -11.64 -28.08
N ARG A 478 2.51 -12.63 -28.85
CA ARG A 478 1.64 -12.41 -30.00
C ARG A 478 0.34 -11.68 -29.62
N LEU A 479 -0.28 -12.01 -28.47
CA LEU A 479 -1.45 -11.27 -27.97
C LEU A 479 -1.11 -9.82 -27.59
N CYS A 480 0.05 -9.56 -27.00
CA CYS A 480 0.49 -8.20 -26.70
C CYS A 480 0.80 -7.38 -27.94
N ILE A 481 1.35 -8.01 -28.99
CA ILE A 481 1.54 -7.38 -30.30
C ILE A 481 0.18 -7.04 -30.93
N ALA A 482 -0.77 -8.00 -30.98
CA ALA A 482 -2.12 -7.76 -31.51
C ALA A 482 -2.82 -6.62 -30.74
N ARG A 483 -2.69 -6.56 -29.41
CA ARG A 483 -3.20 -5.45 -28.58
C ARG A 483 -2.62 -4.09 -28.99
N ALA A 484 -1.32 -4.04 -29.28
CA ALA A 484 -0.64 -2.81 -29.68
C ALA A 484 -1.09 -2.36 -31.09
N LEU A 485 -1.34 -3.29 -32.00
CA LEU A 485 -1.81 -3.01 -33.37
C LEU A 485 -3.23 -2.45 -33.40
N LEU A 486 -4.11 -2.85 -32.46
CA LEU A 486 -5.48 -2.34 -32.38
C LEU A 486 -5.55 -0.84 -32.13
N LYS A 487 -4.52 -0.22 -31.56
CA LYS A 487 -4.42 1.24 -31.46
C LYS A 487 -4.25 1.94 -32.81
N LYS A 488 -3.88 1.22 -33.87
CA LYS A 488 -3.53 1.79 -35.19
C LYS A 488 -2.49 2.92 -35.09
N PRO A 489 -1.36 2.70 -34.38
CA PRO A 489 -0.44 3.76 -34.00
C PRO A 489 0.37 4.27 -35.20
N LYS A 490 0.85 5.52 -35.11
CA LYS A 490 1.84 6.07 -36.05
C LYS A 490 3.25 5.53 -35.76
N ILE A 491 3.54 5.17 -34.51
CA ILE A 491 4.82 4.57 -34.10
C ILE A 491 4.54 3.31 -33.29
N LEU A 492 5.09 2.17 -33.73
CA LEU A 492 5.02 0.89 -33.03
C LEU A 492 6.41 0.49 -32.49
N ILE A 493 6.51 0.35 -31.19
CA ILE A 493 7.75 -0.05 -30.52
C ILE A 493 7.60 -1.48 -29.99
N LEU A 494 8.54 -2.35 -30.39
CA LEU A 494 8.62 -3.73 -29.94
C LEU A 494 9.91 -3.93 -29.11
N ASP A 495 9.77 -3.88 -27.77
CA ASP A 495 10.92 -4.04 -26.87
C ASP A 495 11.11 -5.52 -26.51
N ASP A 496 12.02 -6.20 -27.22
CA ASP A 496 12.36 -7.62 -27.08
C ASP A 496 11.11 -8.54 -27.07
N SER A 497 10.08 -8.12 -27.80
CA SER A 497 8.73 -8.72 -27.72
C SER A 497 8.52 -9.88 -28.68
N THR A 498 9.57 -10.31 -29.40
CA THR A 498 9.56 -11.51 -30.24
C THR A 498 10.56 -12.59 -29.79
N SER A 499 11.25 -12.37 -28.66
CA SER A 499 12.30 -13.28 -28.17
C SER A 499 11.80 -14.69 -27.81
N ALA A 500 10.55 -14.83 -27.38
CA ALA A 500 9.91 -16.12 -27.10
C ALA A 500 9.08 -16.66 -28.29
N VAL A 501 9.06 -15.96 -29.42
CA VAL A 501 8.44 -16.41 -30.66
C VAL A 501 9.51 -17.13 -31.48
N ASP A 502 9.12 -18.19 -32.17
CA ASP A 502 10.03 -18.90 -33.10
C ASP A 502 10.41 -18.03 -34.31
N THR A 503 11.56 -18.28 -34.89
CA THR A 503 12.13 -17.46 -35.96
C THR A 503 11.23 -17.39 -37.21
N ALA A 504 10.51 -18.48 -37.53
CA ALA A 504 9.61 -18.50 -38.71
C ALA A 504 8.38 -17.61 -38.49
N THR A 505 7.79 -17.67 -37.29
CA THR A 505 6.66 -16.81 -36.91
C THR A 505 7.07 -15.32 -36.78
N ASP A 506 8.28 -15.03 -36.23
CA ASP A 506 8.82 -13.66 -36.18
C ASP A 506 9.00 -13.08 -37.60
N ALA A 507 9.53 -13.87 -38.55
CA ALA A 507 9.65 -13.45 -39.96
C ALA A 507 8.28 -13.17 -40.60
N LYS A 508 7.24 -13.99 -40.33
CA LYS A 508 5.88 -13.77 -40.81
C LYS A 508 5.32 -12.45 -40.28
N ILE A 509 5.46 -12.18 -38.98
CA ILE A 509 5.01 -10.95 -38.34
C ILE A 509 5.68 -9.74 -39.00
N ARG A 510 7.00 -9.74 -39.18
CA ARG A 510 7.74 -8.65 -39.84
C ARG A 510 7.27 -8.44 -41.29
N THR A 511 7.08 -9.54 -42.05
CA THR A 511 6.55 -9.46 -43.41
C THR A 511 5.13 -8.89 -43.45
N ALA A 512 4.28 -9.26 -42.49
CA ALA A 512 2.93 -8.68 -42.37
C ALA A 512 3.02 -7.17 -42.08
N PHE A 513 3.89 -6.73 -41.20
CA PHE A 513 4.07 -5.30 -40.88
C PHE A 513 4.56 -4.48 -42.06
N SER A 514 5.49 -4.98 -42.86
CA SER A 514 5.97 -4.24 -44.05
C SER A 514 4.88 -4.06 -45.11
N LYS A 515 3.95 -5.02 -45.25
CA LYS A 515 2.90 -5.00 -46.26
C LYS A 515 1.64 -4.23 -45.81
N GLU A 516 1.21 -4.45 -44.56
CA GLU A 516 -0.10 -4.03 -44.08
C GLU A 516 -0.07 -2.72 -43.31
N ILE A 517 1.06 -2.34 -42.71
CA ILE A 517 1.26 -1.09 -41.98
C ILE A 517 2.52 -0.34 -42.45
N PRO A 518 2.68 -0.09 -43.77
CA PRO A 518 3.89 0.53 -44.32
C PRO A 518 4.15 1.94 -43.76
N ASN A 519 3.11 2.69 -43.49
CA ASN A 519 3.21 4.08 -43.02
C ASN A 519 3.49 4.21 -41.51
N THR A 520 3.40 3.13 -40.75
CA THR A 520 3.74 3.11 -39.33
C THR A 520 5.25 3.02 -39.16
N THR A 521 5.86 3.90 -38.36
CA THR A 521 7.27 3.79 -37.97
C THR A 521 7.42 2.63 -36.98
N LYS A 522 8.32 1.69 -37.29
CA LYS A 522 8.51 0.49 -36.47
C LYS A 522 9.89 0.52 -35.81
N ILE A 523 9.94 0.37 -34.49
CA ILE A 523 11.20 0.25 -33.74
C ILE A 523 11.25 -1.13 -33.10
N ILE A 524 12.21 -1.94 -33.48
CA ILE A 524 12.37 -3.32 -33.05
C ILE A 524 13.66 -3.43 -32.23
N ILE A 525 13.52 -3.58 -30.91
CA ILE A 525 14.64 -3.98 -30.08
C ILE A 525 14.71 -5.50 -30.08
N ALA A 526 15.84 -6.04 -30.50
CA ALA A 526 16.05 -7.47 -30.55
C ALA A 526 17.41 -7.86 -29.96
N GLN A 527 17.47 -9.10 -29.48
CA GLN A 527 18.73 -9.76 -29.11
C GLN A 527 19.28 -10.56 -30.28
N ARG A 528 18.43 -10.98 -31.25
CA ARG A 528 18.82 -11.75 -32.43
C ARG A 528 18.98 -10.83 -33.63
N ILE A 529 20.09 -10.95 -34.33
CA ILE A 529 20.35 -10.20 -35.57
C ILE A 529 19.28 -10.48 -36.62
N SER A 530 18.86 -11.76 -36.77
CA SER A 530 17.81 -12.17 -37.70
C SER A 530 16.48 -11.42 -37.56
N SER A 531 16.21 -10.83 -36.42
CA SER A 531 15.00 -10.04 -36.21
C SER A 531 15.12 -8.57 -36.69
N VAL A 532 16.31 -8.08 -36.98
CA VAL A 532 16.57 -6.69 -37.36
C VAL A 532 17.39 -6.52 -38.64
N GLN A 533 17.93 -7.63 -39.23
CA GLN A 533 18.79 -7.55 -40.41
C GLN A 533 18.15 -6.93 -41.64
N ASP A 534 16.80 -7.03 -41.75
CA ASP A 534 16.02 -6.50 -42.85
C ASP A 534 15.46 -5.09 -42.55
N ALA A 535 15.89 -4.46 -41.48
CA ALA A 535 15.49 -3.11 -41.11
C ALA A 535 16.13 -2.06 -42.02
N ASP A 536 15.43 -0.96 -42.29
CA ASP A 536 15.96 0.15 -43.12
C ASP A 536 17.23 0.75 -42.50
N LYS A 537 17.28 0.82 -41.18
CA LYS A 537 18.46 1.20 -40.41
C LYS A 537 18.57 0.38 -39.13
N ILE A 538 19.79 0.09 -38.70
CA ILE A 538 20.09 -0.55 -37.43
C ILE A 538 20.93 0.39 -36.60
N ILE A 539 20.52 0.59 -35.35
CA ILE A 539 21.21 1.40 -34.35
C ILE A 539 21.94 0.45 -33.40
N VAL A 540 23.24 0.59 -33.30
CA VAL A 540 24.08 -0.16 -32.37
C VAL A 540 24.31 0.69 -31.13
N LEU A 541 23.77 0.25 -29.98
CA LEU A 541 23.96 0.91 -28.69
C LEU A 541 25.02 0.19 -27.86
N ASP A 542 25.96 0.96 -27.31
CA ASP A 542 26.97 0.49 -26.37
C ASP A 542 27.16 1.49 -25.23
N ASP A 543 27.09 1.01 -23.98
CA ASP A 543 27.21 1.81 -22.74
C ASP A 543 26.47 3.16 -22.79
N GLY A 544 25.22 3.12 -23.29
CA GLY A 544 24.34 4.28 -23.37
C GLY A 544 24.67 5.31 -24.47
N LYS A 545 25.50 4.95 -25.44
CA LYS A 545 25.86 5.78 -26.61
C LYS A 545 25.55 5.04 -27.90
N ILE A 546 25.34 5.79 -28.97
CA ILE A 546 25.25 5.24 -30.31
C ILE A 546 26.66 4.93 -30.80
N SER A 547 26.95 3.64 -31.02
CA SER A 547 28.23 3.17 -31.57
C SER A 547 28.24 3.19 -33.10
N GLY A 548 27.09 3.07 -33.73
CA GLY A 548 26.95 3.12 -35.19
C GLY A 548 25.50 3.06 -35.64
N ILE A 549 25.22 3.61 -36.80
CA ILE A 549 23.93 3.56 -37.49
C ILE A 549 24.21 3.20 -38.96
N GLY A 550 23.47 2.26 -39.51
CA GLY A 550 23.55 1.89 -40.92
C GLY A 550 22.72 0.66 -41.25
N THR A 551 22.81 0.15 -42.45
CA THR A 551 22.23 -1.11 -42.88
C THR A 551 23.02 -2.29 -42.30
N HIS A 552 22.47 -3.51 -42.40
CA HIS A 552 23.14 -4.72 -41.97
C HIS A 552 24.54 -4.85 -42.60
N GLU A 553 24.68 -4.62 -43.90
CA GLU A 553 25.91 -4.75 -44.66
C GLU A 553 26.92 -3.68 -44.24
N GLU A 554 26.51 -2.40 -44.17
CA GLU A 554 27.37 -1.30 -43.72
C GLU A 554 27.95 -1.53 -42.32
N LEU A 555 27.11 -2.01 -41.39
CA LEU A 555 27.57 -2.27 -40.03
C LEU A 555 28.47 -3.50 -39.91
N LEU A 556 28.30 -4.51 -40.76
CA LEU A 556 29.22 -5.64 -40.83
C LEU A 556 30.62 -5.19 -41.27
N GLU A 557 30.71 -4.20 -42.17
CA GLU A 557 31.99 -3.66 -42.64
C GLU A 557 32.61 -2.67 -41.64
N ASN A 558 31.83 -1.81 -41.03
CA ASN A 558 32.32 -0.60 -40.34
C ASN A 558 32.18 -0.63 -38.83
N ASN A 559 31.46 -1.60 -38.20
CA ASN A 559 31.22 -1.59 -36.75
C ASN A 559 31.71 -2.90 -36.10
N GLU A 560 32.71 -2.79 -35.23
CA GLU A 560 33.30 -3.95 -34.54
C GLU A 560 32.32 -4.63 -33.58
N ILE A 561 31.52 -3.83 -32.86
CA ILE A 561 30.54 -4.33 -31.89
C ILE A 561 29.45 -5.13 -32.62
N TYR A 562 28.96 -4.60 -33.74
CA TYR A 562 27.96 -5.28 -34.56
C TYR A 562 28.51 -6.62 -35.12
N ARG A 563 29.73 -6.63 -35.63
CA ARG A 563 30.42 -7.87 -36.08
C ARG A 563 30.58 -8.90 -34.96
N TYR A 564 30.94 -8.43 -33.77
CA TYR A 564 31.07 -9.30 -32.61
C TYR A 564 29.72 -9.95 -32.25
N ILE A 565 28.65 -9.13 -32.15
CA ILE A 565 27.28 -9.61 -31.86
C ILE A 565 26.83 -10.63 -32.94
N THR A 566 27.10 -10.35 -34.22
CA THR A 566 26.73 -11.24 -35.36
C THR A 566 27.42 -12.59 -35.31
N LYS A 567 28.64 -12.67 -34.76
CA LYS A 567 29.40 -13.93 -34.69
C LYS A 567 28.99 -14.85 -33.53
N TRP A 568 28.37 -14.28 -32.47
CA TRP A 568 28.16 -14.99 -31.22
C TRP A 568 26.67 -15.16 -30.85
N ILE A 569 25.76 -14.56 -31.58
CA ILE A 569 24.32 -14.65 -31.42
C ILE A 569 23.67 -15.08 -32.74
#